data_1235d72a43d711e3ef370e0a9b3e9a2a
#
_entry.id   1235d72a43d711e3ef370e0a9b3e9a2a
#
_cell.length_a   1.000
_cell.length_b   1.000
_cell.length_c   1.000
_cell.angle_alpha   90.00
_cell.angle_beta   90.00
_cell.angle_gamma   90.00
#
_symmetry.space_group_name_H-M   'P 1'
#
loop_
_entity.id
_entity.type
_entity.pdbx_description
1 polymer ?
#
loop_
_entity_poly.entity_id
_entity_poly.type
_entity_poly.pdbx_seq_one_letter_code
_entity_poly.pdbx_strand_id
1 'polypeptide(L)'
;MNTDKKRTARIRKILRARYPEVKTQLDYETPFQLLVATILSAQCTDKQVNRVTAALFKKLATPEDFHRAGLSVIEKLIHSTGFFRNKARNIKNCAGVLMEKHDGNVPADLDELVKLPGVGRKTANVVLGAAFNIPGIVVDTHVARISRRLGLTDNKDPVKIEFDLMTQIPKKDWDAFSLRLIYFGRELCKARKPLCPDCPMNSLCTFPEKTT
;
A
#
# COMPACT_ATOMS: atom_id res chain seq x y z
N MET A 1 -4.08 -28.19 11.98
CA MET A 1 -3.53 -26.90 12.48
C MET A 1 -2.01 -26.75 12.40
N ASN A 2 -1.21 -27.82 12.49
CA ASN A 2 0.26 -27.68 12.51
C ASN A 2 0.92 -27.54 11.11
N THR A 3 0.31 -28.07 10.06
CA THR A 3 0.83 -28.09 8.69
C THR A 3 0.78 -26.70 8.04
N ASP A 4 -0.27 -25.93 8.28
CA ASP A 4 -0.44 -24.58 7.69
C ASP A 4 0.53 -23.57 8.28
N LYS A 5 0.80 -23.62 9.59
CA LYS A 5 1.79 -22.74 10.24
C LYS A 5 3.20 -22.99 9.71
N LYS A 6 3.58 -24.28 9.52
CA LYS A 6 4.89 -24.63 8.94
C LYS A 6 5.01 -24.15 7.50
N ARG A 7 3.95 -24.30 6.70
CA ARG A 7 3.91 -23.84 5.30
C ARG A 7 4.03 -22.32 5.22
N THR A 8 3.26 -21.59 6.01
CA THR A 8 3.34 -20.12 6.07
C THR A 8 4.72 -19.63 6.51
N ALA A 9 5.34 -20.29 7.50
CA ALA A 9 6.69 -19.95 7.93
C ALA A 9 7.73 -20.15 6.79
N ARG A 10 7.58 -21.22 5.99
CA ARG A 10 8.45 -21.49 4.83
C ARG A 10 8.26 -20.46 3.72
N ILE A 11 7.02 -20.06 3.41
CA ILE A 11 6.71 -18.98 2.48
C ILE A 11 7.39 -17.67 2.92
N ARG A 12 7.25 -17.30 4.19
CA ARG A 12 7.90 -16.09 4.74
C ARG A 12 9.42 -16.15 4.62
N LYS A 13 10.04 -17.29 4.92
CA LYS A 13 11.50 -17.48 4.79
C LYS A 13 11.96 -17.27 3.34
N ILE A 14 11.25 -17.84 2.36
CA ILE A 14 11.58 -17.69 0.93
C ILE A 14 11.44 -16.22 0.50
N LEU A 15 10.34 -15.56 0.86
CA LEU A 15 10.12 -14.14 0.54
C LEU A 15 11.18 -13.24 1.17
N ARG A 16 11.57 -13.51 2.43
CA ARG A 16 12.61 -12.74 3.12
C ARG A 16 14.00 -12.93 2.50
N ALA A 17 14.33 -14.15 2.07
CA ALA A 17 15.59 -14.44 1.41
C ALA A 17 15.69 -13.75 0.04
N ARG A 18 14.56 -13.71 -0.73
CA ARG A 18 14.52 -13.08 -2.05
C ARG A 18 14.47 -11.56 -1.99
N TYR A 19 13.77 -11.01 -1.02
CA TYR A 19 13.60 -9.57 -0.80
C TYR A 19 13.97 -9.21 0.64
N PRO A 20 15.27 -9.20 0.98
CA PRO A 20 15.72 -8.97 2.36
C PRO A 20 15.27 -7.59 2.86
N GLU A 21 15.44 -6.57 2.05
CA GLU A 21 15.03 -5.20 2.32
C GLU A 21 13.88 -4.78 1.40
N VAL A 22 12.82 -4.28 2.00
CA VAL A 22 11.65 -3.78 1.29
C VAL A 22 11.17 -2.48 1.93
N LYS A 23 10.82 -1.52 1.07
CA LYS A 23 10.23 -0.24 1.48
C LYS A 23 9.21 0.22 0.44
N THR A 24 8.36 1.15 0.80
CA THR A 24 7.52 1.84 -0.18
C THR A 24 8.38 2.46 -1.27
N GLN A 25 7.88 2.46 -2.50
CA GLN A 25 8.57 3.08 -3.65
C GLN A 25 8.13 4.54 -3.87
N LEU A 26 7.25 5.05 -3.00
CA LEU A 26 6.85 6.45 -3.01
C LEU A 26 7.90 7.30 -2.31
N ASP A 27 8.28 8.41 -2.93
CA ASP A 27 9.20 9.39 -2.37
C ASP A 27 8.44 10.37 -1.47
N TYR A 28 8.93 10.58 -0.25
CA TYR A 28 8.34 11.50 0.72
C TYR A 28 9.36 11.91 1.80
N GLU A 29 9.14 13.06 2.42
CA GLU A 29 9.93 13.57 3.54
C GLU A 29 9.11 13.62 4.84
N THR A 30 7.78 13.79 4.74
CA THR A 30 6.88 13.89 5.88
C THR A 30 5.71 12.90 5.79
N PRO A 31 5.06 12.53 6.92
CA PRO A 31 3.86 11.69 6.89
C PRO A 31 2.75 12.26 5.99
N PHE A 32 2.59 13.58 5.92
CA PHE A 32 1.61 14.22 5.04
C PHE A 32 1.97 14.04 3.55
N GLN A 33 3.23 14.20 3.19
CA GLN A 33 3.68 13.94 1.82
C GLN A 33 3.45 12.49 1.41
N LEU A 34 3.70 11.52 2.31
CA LEU A 34 3.38 10.12 2.07
C LEU A 34 1.88 9.90 1.88
N LEU A 35 1.04 10.52 2.71
CA LEU A 35 -0.42 10.44 2.61
C LEU A 35 -0.89 10.95 1.24
N VAL A 36 -0.43 12.12 0.82
CA VAL A 36 -0.73 12.70 -0.50
C VAL A 36 -0.25 11.78 -1.62
N ALA A 37 1.01 11.32 -1.57
CA ALA A 37 1.56 10.42 -2.58
C ALA A 37 0.76 9.11 -2.68
N THR A 38 0.30 8.57 -1.53
CA THR A 38 -0.51 7.34 -1.50
C THR A 38 -1.91 7.58 -2.07
N ILE A 39 -2.55 8.72 -1.84
CA ILE A 39 -3.82 9.09 -2.50
C ILE A 39 -3.60 9.20 -4.02
N LEU A 40 -2.49 9.80 -4.44
CA LEU A 40 -2.17 9.95 -5.86
C LEU A 40 -1.86 8.61 -6.54
N SER A 41 -1.38 7.59 -5.81
CA SER A 41 -1.04 6.26 -6.36
C SER A 41 -2.26 5.42 -6.76
N ALA A 42 -3.47 5.82 -6.39
CA ALA A 42 -4.69 5.15 -6.86
C ALA A 42 -4.76 5.15 -8.40
N GLN A 43 -4.67 3.95 -9.01
CA GLN A 43 -4.64 3.73 -10.46
C GLN A 43 -3.53 4.53 -11.18
N CYS A 44 -2.41 4.75 -10.50
CA CYS A 44 -1.23 5.42 -11.05
C CYS A 44 0.03 4.68 -10.61
N THR A 45 1.07 4.64 -11.45
CA THR A 45 2.33 3.98 -11.10
C THR A 45 3.14 4.84 -10.11
N ASP A 46 3.88 4.18 -9.20
CA ASP A 46 4.74 4.87 -8.22
C ASP A 46 5.73 5.82 -8.93
N LYS A 47 6.31 5.39 -10.06
CA LYS A 47 7.21 6.23 -10.88
C LYS A 47 6.55 7.53 -11.35
N GLN A 48 5.30 7.46 -11.80
CA GLN A 48 4.56 8.65 -12.25
C GLN A 48 4.18 9.53 -11.06
N VAL A 49 3.78 8.92 -9.93
CA VAL A 49 3.50 9.67 -8.69
C VAL A 49 4.74 10.44 -8.25
N ASN A 50 5.90 9.78 -8.13
CA ASN A 50 7.14 10.43 -7.71
C ASN A 50 7.54 11.59 -8.62
N ARG A 51 7.37 11.44 -9.96
CA ARG A 51 7.61 12.54 -10.90
C ARG A 51 6.72 13.75 -10.64
N VAL A 52 5.46 13.52 -10.32
CA VAL A 52 4.49 14.58 -10.03
C VAL A 52 4.75 15.19 -8.65
N THR A 53 4.97 14.37 -7.63
CA THR A 53 5.16 14.85 -6.25
C THR A 53 6.44 15.64 -6.09
N ALA A 54 7.51 15.33 -6.83
CA ALA A 54 8.75 16.11 -6.83
C ALA A 54 8.54 17.59 -7.21
N ALA A 55 7.63 17.88 -8.14
CA ALA A 55 7.28 19.24 -8.51
C ALA A 55 6.18 19.84 -7.61
N LEU A 56 5.25 19.00 -7.16
CA LEU A 56 4.13 19.37 -6.29
C LEU A 56 4.65 19.87 -4.95
N PHE A 57 5.48 19.07 -4.26
CA PHE A 57 5.97 19.39 -2.91
C PHE A 57 6.95 20.56 -2.84
N LYS A 58 7.52 20.98 -3.97
CA LYS A 58 8.25 22.27 -4.05
C LYS A 58 7.34 23.49 -3.94
N LYS A 59 6.04 23.35 -4.23
CA LYS A 59 5.06 24.44 -4.23
C LYS A 59 4.07 24.33 -3.08
N LEU A 60 3.65 23.12 -2.74
CA LEU A 60 2.67 22.82 -1.71
C LEU A 60 3.22 21.64 -0.92
N ALA A 61 3.83 21.88 0.25
CA ALA A 61 4.51 20.86 1.04
C ALA A 61 3.76 20.44 2.29
N THR A 62 2.90 21.32 2.81
CA THR A 62 2.22 21.19 4.11
C THR A 62 0.70 21.10 3.98
N PRO A 63 -0.01 20.58 5.00
CA PRO A 63 -1.48 20.61 5.03
C PRO A 63 -2.03 22.05 4.85
N GLU A 64 -1.39 23.04 5.46
CA GLU A 64 -1.79 24.44 5.33
C GLU A 64 -1.70 24.94 3.89
N ASP A 65 -0.62 24.62 3.17
CA ASP A 65 -0.47 24.99 1.75
C ASP A 65 -1.61 24.42 0.90
N PHE A 66 -1.93 23.13 1.08
CA PHE A 66 -3.01 22.49 0.34
C PHE A 66 -4.39 23.02 0.72
N HIS A 67 -4.61 23.32 1.99
CA HIS A 67 -5.87 23.90 2.47
C HIS A 67 -6.11 25.28 1.85
N ARG A 68 -5.08 26.15 1.80
CA ARG A 68 -5.14 27.49 1.23
C ARG A 68 -5.15 27.51 -0.30
N ALA A 69 -4.53 26.55 -0.95
CA ALA A 69 -4.44 26.50 -2.41
C ALA A 69 -5.83 26.42 -3.07
N GLY A 70 -6.00 27.13 -4.18
CA GLY A 70 -7.17 26.96 -5.03
C GLY A 70 -7.24 25.53 -5.61
N LEU A 71 -8.45 24.96 -5.68
CA LEU A 71 -8.64 23.59 -6.23
C LEU A 71 -8.02 23.42 -7.62
N SER A 72 -8.21 24.40 -8.50
CA SER A 72 -7.66 24.42 -9.86
C SER A 72 -6.13 24.38 -9.90
N VAL A 73 -5.46 24.95 -8.91
CA VAL A 73 -3.99 24.89 -8.78
C VAL A 73 -3.55 23.46 -8.47
N ILE A 74 -4.19 22.79 -7.52
CA ILE A 74 -3.92 21.39 -7.17
C ILE A 74 -4.18 20.50 -8.39
N GLU A 75 -5.34 20.64 -9.04
CA GLU A 75 -5.71 19.88 -10.24
C GLU A 75 -4.65 20.00 -11.34
N LYS A 76 -4.18 21.20 -11.62
CA LYS A 76 -3.13 21.45 -12.63
C LYS A 76 -1.83 20.74 -12.27
N LEU A 77 -1.42 20.77 -11.01
CA LEU A 77 -0.17 20.16 -10.54
C LEU A 77 -0.20 18.63 -10.58
N ILE A 78 -1.36 18.00 -10.33
CA ILE A 78 -1.49 16.54 -10.29
C ILE A 78 -2.16 15.93 -11.53
N HIS A 79 -2.42 16.71 -12.57
CA HIS A 79 -3.20 16.32 -13.76
C HIS A 79 -2.78 14.97 -14.34
N SER A 80 -1.49 14.70 -14.44
CA SER A 80 -0.96 13.49 -15.06
C SER A 80 -1.06 12.21 -14.21
N THR A 81 -1.69 12.27 -13.01
CA THR A 81 -1.89 11.09 -12.16
C THR A 81 -3.19 10.32 -12.46
N GLY A 82 -4.02 10.82 -13.39
CA GLY A 82 -5.36 10.27 -13.64
C GLY A 82 -6.35 10.56 -12.50
N PHE A 83 -7.64 10.60 -12.83
CA PHE A 83 -8.70 10.92 -11.85
C PHE A 83 -8.40 12.18 -11.00
N PHE A 84 -7.63 13.10 -11.56
CA PHE A 84 -7.01 14.22 -10.86
C PHE A 84 -8.01 15.14 -10.15
N ARG A 85 -9.23 15.34 -10.70
CA ARG A 85 -10.26 16.18 -10.07
C ARG A 85 -10.72 15.62 -8.72
N ASN A 86 -11.00 14.32 -8.67
CA ASN A 86 -11.39 13.65 -7.43
C ASN A 86 -10.22 13.59 -6.42
N LYS A 87 -9.00 13.32 -6.91
CA LYS A 87 -7.80 13.33 -6.09
C LYS A 87 -7.52 14.70 -5.50
N ALA A 88 -7.59 15.77 -6.31
CA ALA A 88 -7.40 17.15 -5.86
C ALA A 88 -8.41 17.54 -4.77
N ARG A 89 -9.69 17.23 -4.99
CA ARG A 89 -10.75 17.47 -4.01
C ARG A 89 -10.49 16.72 -2.70
N ASN A 90 -10.17 15.44 -2.79
CA ASN A 90 -9.87 14.61 -1.63
C ASN A 90 -8.66 15.14 -0.86
N ILE A 91 -7.55 15.46 -1.53
CA ILE A 91 -6.34 15.97 -0.88
C ILE A 91 -6.62 17.32 -0.21
N LYS A 92 -7.30 18.25 -0.88
CA LYS A 92 -7.66 19.55 -0.31
C LYS A 92 -8.55 19.39 0.92
N ASN A 93 -9.58 18.56 0.84
CA ASN A 93 -10.48 18.31 1.97
C ASN A 93 -9.78 17.58 3.12
N CYS A 94 -8.91 16.62 2.79
CA CYS A 94 -8.07 15.94 3.76
C CYS A 94 -7.18 16.94 4.51
N ALA A 95 -6.52 17.83 3.80
CA ALA A 95 -5.72 18.90 4.39
C ALA A 95 -6.56 19.81 5.31
N GLY A 96 -7.78 20.17 4.89
CA GLY A 96 -8.73 20.94 5.74
C GLY A 96 -9.04 20.22 7.04
N VAL A 97 -9.40 18.93 6.97
CA VAL A 97 -9.69 18.13 8.19
C VAL A 97 -8.47 18.02 9.10
N LEU A 98 -7.26 17.86 8.53
CA LEU A 98 -6.04 17.83 9.31
C LEU A 98 -5.81 19.15 10.05
N MET A 99 -6.03 20.29 9.40
CA MET A 99 -5.91 21.61 10.03
C MET A 99 -6.94 21.83 11.13
N GLU A 100 -8.19 21.41 10.89
CA GLU A 100 -9.30 21.65 11.82
C GLU A 100 -9.29 20.72 13.05
N LYS A 101 -8.85 19.46 12.88
CA LYS A 101 -9.04 18.42 13.90
C LYS A 101 -7.75 17.81 14.43
N HIS A 102 -6.63 18.05 13.76
CA HIS A 102 -5.36 17.39 14.08
C HIS A 102 -4.17 18.36 14.09
N ASP A 103 -4.42 19.68 14.22
CA ASP A 103 -3.39 20.73 14.28
C ASP A 103 -2.37 20.63 13.11
N GLY A 104 -2.84 20.26 11.93
CA GLY A 104 -2.01 20.07 10.75
C GLY A 104 -1.18 18.79 10.74
N ASN A 105 -1.34 17.90 11.71
CA ASN A 105 -0.59 16.64 11.78
C ASN A 105 -1.39 15.47 11.20
N VAL A 106 -0.69 14.49 10.65
CA VAL A 106 -1.29 13.22 10.24
C VAL A 106 -1.42 12.33 11.48
N PRO A 107 -2.65 11.87 11.84
CA PRO A 107 -2.81 11.02 13.01
C PRO A 107 -2.16 9.65 12.84
N ALA A 108 -1.48 9.16 13.89
CA ALA A 108 -0.87 7.83 13.92
C ALA A 108 -1.87 6.77 14.42
N ASP A 109 -3.11 6.84 13.94
CA ASP A 109 -4.21 5.97 14.33
C ASP A 109 -5.03 5.55 13.09
N LEU A 110 -5.37 4.25 13.01
CA LEU A 110 -6.08 3.70 11.85
C LEU A 110 -7.50 4.27 11.71
N ASP A 111 -8.22 4.36 12.83
CA ASP A 111 -9.62 4.76 12.85
C ASP A 111 -9.76 6.26 12.56
N GLU A 112 -8.77 7.07 12.94
CA GLU A 112 -8.71 8.49 12.58
C GLU A 112 -8.30 8.67 11.10
N LEU A 113 -7.33 7.91 10.61
CA LEU A 113 -6.89 8.00 9.22
C LEU A 113 -8.00 7.66 8.22
N VAL A 114 -8.80 6.63 8.49
CA VAL A 114 -9.87 6.22 7.56
C VAL A 114 -11.06 7.21 7.52
N LYS A 115 -11.13 8.14 8.46
CA LYS A 115 -12.12 9.24 8.43
C LYS A 115 -11.70 10.38 7.50
N LEU A 116 -10.42 10.43 7.12
CA LEU A 116 -9.91 11.48 6.24
C LEU A 116 -10.41 11.30 4.80
N PRO A 117 -10.79 12.38 4.11
CA PRO A 117 -11.23 12.32 2.72
C PRO A 117 -10.22 11.68 1.79
N GLY A 118 -10.65 10.66 1.04
CA GLY A 118 -9.78 9.93 0.11
C GLY A 118 -8.86 8.88 0.75
N VAL A 119 -8.98 8.64 2.04
CA VAL A 119 -8.17 7.68 2.78
C VAL A 119 -8.99 6.44 3.12
N GLY A 120 -8.73 5.37 2.40
CA GLY A 120 -9.26 4.04 2.75
C GLY A 120 -8.29 3.27 3.64
N ARG A 121 -8.75 2.13 4.17
CA ARG A 121 -7.97 1.25 5.05
C ARG A 121 -6.58 0.88 4.50
N LYS A 122 -6.50 0.60 3.18
CA LYS A 122 -5.22 0.34 2.52
C LYS A 122 -4.26 1.53 2.62
N THR A 123 -4.74 2.74 2.31
CA THR A 123 -3.95 3.97 2.38
C THR A 123 -3.49 4.23 3.81
N ALA A 124 -4.37 4.07 4.79
CA ALA A 124 -4.07 4.23 6.21
C ALA A 124 -2.95 3.26 6.65
N ASN A 125 -3.06 1.97 6.32
CA ASN A 125 -2.02 0.99 6.65
C ASN A 125 -0.66 1.31 5.99
N VAL A 126 -0.62 1.82 4.76
CA VAL A 126 0.63 2.26 4.12
C VAL A 126 1.27 3.41 4.91
N VAL A 127 0.48 4.40 5.30
CA VAL A 127 0.97 5.57 6.05
C VAL A 127 1.44 5.16 7.45
N LEU A 128 0.67 4.34 8.16
CA LEU A 128 1.03 3.84 9.49
C LEU A 128 2.33 3.07 9.47
N GLY A 129 2.47 2.13 8.55
CA GLY A 129 3.67 1.31 8.43
C GLY A 129 4.91 2.13 8.05
N ALA A 130 4.82 2.93 7.00
CA ALA A 130 5.98 3.59 6.42
C ALA A 130 6.39 4.88 7.15
N ALA A 131 5.44 5.65 7.71
CA ALA A 131 5.76 6.91 8.38
C ALA A 131 5.82 6.82 9.90
N PHE A 132 5.10 5.86 10.51
CA PHE A 132 4.98 5.76 11.96
C PHE A 132 5.52 4.45 12.54
N ASN A 133 5.98 3.51 11.71
CA ASN A 133 6.41 2.17 12.13
C ASN A 133 5.32 1.40 12.91
N ILE A 134 4.06 1.67 12.64
CA ILE A 134 2.91 0.95 13.20
C ILE A 134 2.55 -0.17 12.24
N PRO A 135 2.79 -1.46 12.60
CA PRO A 135 2.64 -2.56 11.69
C PRO A 135 1.19 -2.75 11.21
N GLY A 136 1.01 -2.85 9.89
CA GLY A 136 -0.25 -3.17 9.25
C GLY A 136 -0.07 -4.09 8.04
N ILE A 137 -1.10 -4.88 7.71
CA ILE A 137 -1.11 -5.66 6.48
C ILE A 137 -1.78 -4.84 5.37
N VAL A 138 -1.00 -4.46 4.38
CA VAL A 138 -1.50 -3.73 3.21
C VAL A 138 -2.02 -4.73 2.18
N VAL A 139 -3.33 -4.81 1.99
CA VAL A 139 -3.92 -5.68 0.98
C VAL A 139 -4.24 -4.90 -0.29
N ASP A 140 -3.35 -5.00 -1.27
CA ASP A 140 -3.58 -4.53 -2.64
C ASP A 140 -3.94 -5.69 -3.57
N THR A 141 -4.05 -5.44 -4.87
CA THR A 141 -4.36 -6.46 -5.86
C THR A 141 -3.29 -7.55 -5.96
N HIS A 142 -2.02 -7.25 -5.67
CA HIS A 142 -0.93 -8.24 -5.63
C HIS A 142 -1.06 -9.12 -4.39
N VAL A 143 -1.18 -8.52 -3.22
CA VAL A 143 -1.33 -9.24 -1.94
C VAL A 143 -2.56 -10.14 -1.99
N ALA A 144 -3.72 -9.61 -2.38
CA ALA A 144 -4.96 -10.39 -2.47
C ALA A 144 -4.81 -11.60 -3.42
N ARG A 145 -4.26 -11.38 -4.62
CA ARG A 145 -4.06 -12.44 -5.61
C ARG A 145 -3.12 -13.54 -5.10
N ILE A 146 -1.96 -13.13 -4.58
CA ILE A 146 -0.90 -14.06 -4.21
C ILE A 146 -1.26 -14.82 -2.94
N SER A 147 -1.85 -14.17 -1.95
CA SER A 147 -2.32 -14.82 -0.73
C SER A 147 -3.32 -15.93 -1.04
N ARG A 148 -4.26 -15.68 -1.96
CA ARG A 148 -5.19 -16.72 -2.43
C ARG A 148 -4.49 -17.83 -3.21
N ARG A 149 -3.58 -17.51 -4.13
CA ARG A 149 -2.82 -18.52 -4.88
C ARG A 149 -1.92 -19.37 -4.00
N LEU A 150 -1.41 -18.80 -2.92
CA LEU A 150 -0.63 -19.52 -1.92
C LEU A 150 -1.51 -20.21 -0.87
N GLY A 151 -2.83 -20.14 -0.95
CA GLY A 151 -3.76 -20.73 0.01
C GLY A 151 -3.57 -20.19 1.44
N LEU A 152 -3.22 -18.93 1.58
CA LEU A 152 -3.16 -18.23 2.87
C LEU A 152 -4.53 -17.66 3.26
N THR A 153 -5.45 -17.57 2.31
CA THR A 153 -6.84 -17.13 2.49
C THR A 153 -7.70 -17.62 1.32
N ASP A 154 -8.95 -17.90 1.59
CA ASP A 154 -9.98 -18.18 0.57
C ASP A 154 -10.87 -16.94 0.32
N ASN A 155 -10.71 -15.90 1.14
CA ASN A 155 -11.48 -14.68 1.04
C ASN A 155 -11.13 -13.87 -0.21
N LYS A 156 -12.12 -13.10 -0.70
CA LYS A 156 -11.95 -12.13 -1.80
C LYS A 156 -11.96 -10.69 -1.30
N ASP A 157 -12.61 -10.46 -0.17
CA ASP A 157 -12.68 -9.14 0.47
C ASP A 157 -11.33 -8.75 1.07
N PRO A 158 -10.78 -7.56 0.75
CA PRO A 158 -9.46 -7.14 1.23
C PRO A 158 -9.35 -7.07 2.75
N VAL A 159 -10.41 -6.68 3.45
CA VAL A 159 -10.40 -6.58 4.92
C VAL A 159 -10.36 -7.97 5.55
N LYS A 160 -11.13 -8.92 5.01
CA LYS A 160 -11.08 -10.31 5.48
C LYS A 160 -9.72 -10.95 5.20
N ILE A 161 -9.13 -10.68 4.03
CA ILE A 161 -7.76 -11.13 3.70
C ILE A 161 -6.75 -10.55 4.70
N GLU A 162 -6.86 -9.27 5.03
CA GLU A 162 -5.99 -8.62 6.03
C GLU A 162 -6.04 -9.38 7.35
N PHE A 163 -7.22 -9.65 7.89
CA PHE A 163 -7.39 -10.37 9.14
C PHE A 163 -6.90 -11.83 9.06
N ASP A 164 -7.18 -12.55 7.96
CA ASP A 164 -6.66 -13.92 7.77
C ASP A 164 -5.12 -13.93 7.82
N LEU A 165 -4.47 -12.98 7.18
CA LEU A 165 -3.02 -12.87 7.19
C LEU A 165 -2.47 -12.49 8.57
N MET A 166 -3.14 -11.59 9.29
CA MET A 166 -2.76 -11.20 10.65
C MET A 166 -2.74 -12.40 11.63
N THR A 167 -3.61 -13.39 11.45
CA THR A 167 -3.60 -14.60 12.28
C THR A 167 -2.41 -15.52 12.02
N GLN A 168 -1.80 -15.43 10.84
CA GLN A 168 -0.75 -16.34 10.37
C GLN A 168 0.65 -15.72 10.39
N ILE A 169 0.74 -14.40 10.26
CA ILE A 169 1.99 -13.66 10.17
C ILE A 169 2.26 -12.96 11.51
N PRO A 170 3.44 -13.07 12.11
CA PRO A 170 3.80 -12.30 13.29
C PRO A 170 3.71 -10.80 13.04
N LYS A 171 3.17 -10.05 14.01
CA LYS A 171 2.90 -8.61 13.89
C LYS A 171 4.11 -7.81 13.37
N LYS A 172 5.31 -8.12 13.86
CA LYS A 172 6.56 -7.46 13.44
C LYS A 172 6.91 -7.62 11.96
N ASP A 173 6.31 -8.56 11.26
CA ASP A 173 6.59 -8.84 9.85
C ASP A 173 5.48 -8.33 8.90
N TRP A 174 4.39 -7.75 9.39
CA TRP A 174 3.20 -7.41 8.60
C TRP A 174 3.50 -6.51 7.40
N ASP A 175 4.15 -5.36 7.63
CA ASP A 175 4.48 -4.43 6.54
C ASP A 175 5.43 -5.07 5.52
N ALA A 176 6.52 -5.64 6.03
CA ALA A 176 7.53 -6.26 5.17
C ALA A 176 6.96 -7.46 4.40
N PHE A 177 6.02 -8.22 4.97
CA PHE A 177 5.37 -9.33 4.28
C PHE A 177 4.50 -8.83 3.13
N SER A 178 3.71 -7.78 3.36
CA SER A 178 2.89 -7.15 2.32
C SER A 178 3.74 -6.62 1.18
N LEU A 179 4.79 -5.87 1.48
CA LEU A 179 5.72 -5.32 0.48
C LEU A 179 6.43 -6.43 -0.31
N ARG A 180 6.87 -7.50 0.35
CA ARG A 180 7.47 -8.67 -0.32
C ARG A 180 6.51 -9.35 -1.29
N LEU A 181 5.24 -9.48 -0.93
CA LEU A 181 4.23 -10.01 -1.84
C LEU A 181 3.98 -9.07 -3.02
N ILE A 182 4.02 -7.75 -2.82
CA ILE A 182 3.91 -6.78 -3.92
C ILE A 182 5.09 -6.93 -4.89
N TYR A 183 6.31 -6.96 -4.38
CA TYR A 183 7.51 -7.15 -5.21
C TYR A 183 7.47 -8.48 -5.96
N PHE A 184 7.15 -9.56 -5.26
CA PHE A 184 6.99 -10.89 -5.84
C PHE A 184 5.89 -10.93 -6.92
N GLY A 185 4.81 -10.20 -6.73
CA GLY A 185 3.71 -10.10 -7.68
C GLY A 185 4.04 -9.30 -8.93
N ARG A 186 4.92 -8.31 -8.81
CA ARG A 186 5.42 -7.52 -9.94
C ARG A 186 6.44 -8.33 -10.78
N GLU A 187 7.27 -9.10 -10.12
CA GLU A 187 8.36 -9.85 -10.75
C GLU A 187 7.90 -11.21 -11.30
N LEU A 188 7.40 -12.09 -10.46
CA LEU A 188 7.16 -13.51 -10.76
C LEU A 188 5.69 -13.88 -10.86
N CYS A 189 4.92 -13.64 -9.79
CA CYS A 189 3.52 -14.07 -9.72
C CYS A 189 2.58 -13.06 -10.38
N LYS A 190 2.76 -12.82 -11.68
CA LYS A 190 1.94 -11.89 -12.47
C LYS A 190 0.47 -12.32 -12.51
N ALA A 191 -0.44 -11.37 -12.76
CA ALA A 191 -1.88 -11.66 -12.85
C ALA A 191 -2.17 -12.61 -14.01
N ARG A 192 -1.60 -12.30 -15.18
CA ARG A 192 -1.62 -13.14 -16.38
C ARG A 192 -0.23 -13.71 -16.62
N LYS A 193 -0.16 -14.99 -17.02
CA LYS A 193 1.10 -15.72 -17.33
C LYS A 193 2.13 -15.58 -16.18
N PRO A 194 1.82 -16.10 -14.98
CA PRO A 194 2.80 -16.13 -13.90
C PRO A 194 3.99 -17.03 -14.28
N LEU A 195 5.18 -16.66 -13.82
CA LEU A 195 6.41 -17.42 -14.08
C LEU A 195 6.55 -18.56 -13.06
N CYS A 196 5.64 -19.54 -13.14
CA CYS A 196 5.55 -20.64 -12.19
C CYS A 196 6.76 -21.61 -12.20
N PRO A 197 7.37 -21.95 -13.35
CA PRO A 197 8.57 -22.78 -13.37
C PRO A 197 9.74 -22.15 -12.59
N ASP A 198 9.89 -20.83 -12.64
CA ASP A 198 10.95 -20.08 -11.93
C ASP A 198 10.58 -19.73 -10.49
N CYS A 199 9.38 -20.11 -10.05
CA CYS A 199 8.85 -19.69 -8.76
C CYS A 199 9.42 -20.54 -7.60
N PRO A 200 10.16 -19.94 -6.64
CA PRO A 200 10.72 -20.67 -5.51
C PRO A 200 9.66 -21.22 -4.55
N MET A 201 8.40 -20.80 -4.72
CA MET A 201 7.25 -21.26 -3.94
C MET A 201 6.33 -22.21 -4.72
N ASN A 202 6.74 -22.69 -5.91
CA ASN A 202 5.89 -23.56 -6.75
C ASN A 202 5.39 -24.79 -5.97
N SER A 203 6.27 -25.49 -5.24
CA SER A 203 5.91 -26.65 -4.43
C SER A 203 4.96 -26.37 -3.25
N LEU A 204 4.90 -25.11 -2.81
CA LEU A 204 4.01 -24.64 -1.72
C LEU A 204 2.71 -24.01 -2.23
N CYS A 205 2.64 -23.74 -3.54
CA CYS A 205 1.53 -23.03 -4.14
C CYS A 205 0.34 -23.96 -4.40
N THR A 206 -0.85 -23.51 -4.00
CA THR A 206 -2.11 -24.26 -4.19
C THR A 206 -2.88 -23.81 -5.43
N PHE A 207 -2.32 -22.88 -6.22
CA PHE A 207 -2.98 -22.37 -7.43
C PHE A 207 -3.16 -23.48 -8.46
N PRO A 208 -4.39 -23.84 -8.86
CA PRO A 208 -4.65 -24.99 -9.71
C PRO A 208 -4.12 -24.81 -11.15
N GLU A 209 -4.05 -23.58 -11.64
CA GLU A 209 -3.56 -23.23 -12.99
C GLU A 209 -2.04 -22.95 -13.01
N LYS A 210 -1.31 -23.32 -11.96
CA LYS A 210 0.14 -23.17 -11.97
C LYS A 210 0.76 -24.12 -13.01
N THR A 211 1.75 -23.63 -13.74
CA THR A 211 2.57 -24.45 -14.61
C THR A 211 3.72 -25.09 -13.81
N THR A 212 4.14 -26.26 -14.19
CA THR A 212 5.31 -27.00 -13.63
C THR A 212 6.54 -26.74 -14.46
#